data_f2b3a4811b5dbcfe822c5b86dfe89312
#
_entry.id   f2b3a4811b5dbcfe822c5b86dfe89312
#
_cell.length_a   1.000
_cell.length_b   1.000
_cell.length_c   1.000
_cell.angle_alpha   90.00
_cell.angle_beta   90.00
_cell.angle_gamma   90.00
#
_symmetry.space_group_name_H-M   'P 1'
#
loop_
_entity.id
_entity.type
_entity.pdbx_description
1 polymer ?
#
loop_
_entity_poly.entity_id
_entity_poly.type
_entity_poly.pdbx_seq_one_letter_code
_entity_poly.pdbx_strand_id
1 'polypeptide(L)'
;MLSLLKDRGRADVLMLRLALAAKAANDPRAVPWAEDLSARFDAARARGDRTHEKEESRFALALRGDAPRALKLALANYELQREPADARVLLEAALAARSRVAAASVLQWLDANKVESVALRALAERVKALP
;
A
#
# COMPACT_ATOMS: atom_id res chain seq x y z
N MET A 1 19.91 6.53 16.26
CA MET A 1 19.23 7.03 15.05
C MET A 1 18.36 5.98 14.35
N LEU A 2 18.86 4.75 14.17
CA LEU A 2 18.05 3.67 13.58
C LEU A 2 16.81 3.33 14.41
N SER A 3 16.90 3.36 15.73
CA SER A 3 15.73 3.09 16.59
C SER A 3 14.65 4.15 16.44
N LEU A 4 15.02 5.42 16.28
CA LEU A 4 14.05 6.51 16.06
C LEU A 4 13.33 6.35 14.73
N LEU A 5 14.02 5.92 13.67
CA LEU A 5 13.41 5.66 12.36
C LEU A 5 12.44 4.48 12.45
N LYS A 6 12.82 3.42 13.16
CA LYS A 6 11.92 2.27 13.38
C LYS A 6 10.67 2.68 14.17
N ASP A 7 10.86 3.49 15.21
CA ASP A 7 9.74 3.94 16.04
C ASP A 7 8.78 4.83 15.26
N ARG A 8 9.30 5.71 14.41
CA ARG A 8 8.48 6.52 13.50
C ARG A 8 7.70 5.65 12.52
N GLY A 9 8.36 4.66 11.94
CA GLY A 9 7.71 3.72 11.03
C GLY A 9 6.58 2.94 11.70
N ARG A 10 6.79 2.48 12.93
CA ARG A 10 5.75 1.79 13.70
C ARG A 10 4.59 2.72 14.03
N ALA A 11 4.87 3.97 14.40
CA ALA A 11 3.85 4.96 14.70
C ALA A 11 2.99 5.24 13.46
N ASP A 12 3.59 5.34 12.29
CA ASP A 12 2.89 5.60 11.04
C ASP A 12 2.01 4.41 10.64
N VAL A 13 2.49 3.17 10.80
CA VAL A 13 1.70 1.96 10.55
C VAL A 13 0.49 1.90 11.48
N LEU A 14 0.70 2.17 12.78
CA LEU A 14 -0.38 2.17 13.77
C LEU A 14 -1.41 3.26 13.45
N MET A 15 -0.96 4.46 13.12
CA MET A 15 -1.85 5.56 12.78
C MET A 15 -2.65 5.25 11.52
N LEU A 16 -2.03 4.60 10.52
CA LEU A 16 -2.75 4.17 9.31
C LEU A 16 -3.86 3.18 9.67
N ARG A 17 -3.58 2.20 10.52
CA ARG A 17 -4.60 1.24 10.97
C ARG A 17 -5.75 1.94 11.68
N LEU A 18 -5.44 2.88 12.56
CA LEU A 18 -6.45 3.64 13.30
C LEU A 18 -7.31 4.47 12.35
N ALA A 19 -6.70 5.14 11.37
CA ALA A 19 -7.42 5.96 10.41
C ALA A 19 -8.31 5.11 9.50
N LEU A 20 -7.83 3.93 9.07
CA LEU A 20 -8.62 3.00 8.26
C LEU A 20 -9.82 2.47 9.04
N ALA A 21 -9.62 2.10 10.30
CA ALA A 21 -10.69 1.63 11.17
C ALA A 21 -11.72 2.72 11.44
N ALA A 22 -11.26 3.95 11.67
CA ALA A 22 -12.14 5.09 11.89
C ALA A 22 -12.99 5.40 10.66
N LYS A 23 -12.39 5.34 9.47
CA LYS A 23 -13.14 5.53 8.22
C LYS A 23 -14.20 4.44 8.05
N ALA A 24 -13.85 3.19 8.30
CA ALA A 24 -14.79 2.07 8.19
C ALA A 24 -15.96 2.21 9.16
N ALA A 25 -15.72 2.79 10.35
CA ALA A 25 -16.74 3.02 11.37
C ALA A 25 -17.46 4.37 11.22
N ASN A 26 -17.14 5.15 10.21
CA ASN A 26 -17.65 6.52 10.01
C ASN A 26 -17.34 7.43 11.21
N ASP A 27 -16.20 7.21 11.85
CA ASP A 27 -15.74 8.00 12.98
C ASP A 27 -15.14 9.32 12.46
N PRO A 28 -15.59 10.49 12.98
CA PRO A 28 -15.07 11.78 12.53
C PRO A 28 -13.58 11.97 12.75
N ARG A 29 -12.95 11.18 13.64
CA ARG A 29 -11.49 11.24 13.86
C ARG A 29 -10.69 10.76 12.63
N ALA A 30 -11.33 10.06 11.67
CA ALA A 30 -10.66 9.62 10.45
C ALA A 30 -10.07 10.80 9.67
N VAL A 31 -10.76 11.94 9.63
CA VAL A 31 -10.32 13.11 8.85
C VAL A 31 -9.04 13.72 9.42
N PRO A 32 -8.95 14.10 10.71
CA PRO A 32 -7.70 14.66 11.24
C PRO A 32 -6.56 13.64 11.25
N TRP A 33 -6.84 12.36 11.43
CA TRP A 33 -5.81 11.33 11.36
C TRP A 33 -5.27 11.17 9.92
N ALA A 34 -6.13 11.25 8.92
CA ALA A 34 -5.70 11.21 7.51
C ALA A 34 -4.83 12.42 7.18
N GLU A 35 -5.18 13.61 7.67
CA GLU A 35 -4.37 14.83 7.44
C GLU A 35 -3.00 14.72 8.10
N ASP A 36 -2.93 14.17 9.32
CA ASP A 36 -1.65 13.95 10.00
C ASP A 36 -0.77 12.95 9.24
N LEU A 37 -1.36 11.86 8.77
CA LEU A 37 -0.64 10.87 7.94
C LEU A 37 -0.13 11.50 6.66
N SER A 38 -0.94 12.31 5.99
CA SER A 38 -0.54 12.99 4.77
C SER A 38 0.71 13.86 5.00
N ALA A 39 0.71 14.62 6.10
CA ALA A 39 1.85 15.45 6.47
C ALA A 39 3.10 14.61 6.77
N ARG A 40 2.94 13.49 7.43
CA ARG A 40 4.06 12.57 7.76
C ARG A 40 4.67 11.97 6.50
N PHE A 41 3.84 11.55 5.56
CA PHE A 41 4.32 10.99 4.29
C PHE A 41 5.02 12.06 3.44
N ASP A 42 4.48 13.28 3.40
CA ASP A 42 5.11 14.40 2.70
C ASP A 42 6.49 14.71 3.30
N ALA A 43 6.60 14.73 4.62
CA ALA A 43 7.87 14.95 5.31
C ALA A 43 8.88 13.86 5.01
N ALA A 44 8.45 12.59 4.96
CA ALA A 44 9.32 11.47 4.63
C ALA A 44 9.87 11.60 3.21
N ARG A 45 9.02 11.96 2.24
CA ARG A 45 9.47 12.17 0.86
C ARG A 45 10.47 13.33 0.76
N ALA A 46 10.22 14.41 1.50
CA ALA A 46 11.13 15.56 1.51
C ALA A 46 12.53 15.19 2.02
N ARG A 47 12.61 14.18 2.91
CA ARG A 47 13.89 13.67 3.42
C ARG A 47 14.52 12.62 2.50
N GLY A 48 13.84 12.21 1.43
CA GLY A 48 14.29 11.12 0.58
C GLY A 48 14.10 9.75 1.19
N ASP A 49 13.24 9.63 2.21
CA ASP A 49 12.94 8.36 2.88
C ASP A 49 11.87 7.62 2.09
N ARG A 50 12.23 6.45 1.56
CA ARG A 50 11.34 5.60 0.77
C ARG A 50 10.79 4.41 1.55
N THR A 51 11.04 4.32 2.85
CA THR A 51 10.62 3.16 3.64
C THR A 51 9.12 3.10 3.88
N HIS A 52 8.38 4.15 3.55
CA HIS A 52 6.94 4.27 3.79
C HIS A 52 6.08 4.12 2.53
N GLU A 53 6.67 3.75 1.39
CA GLU A 53 5.91 3.70 0.12
C GLU A 53 4.74 2.72 0.16
N LYS A 54 4.91 1.58 0.83
CA LYS A 54 3.83 0.61 1.00
C LYS A 54 2.65 1.18 1.78
N GLU A 55 2.93 1.78 2.93
CA GLU A 55 1.92 2.39 3.78
C GLU A 55 1.28 3.59 3.09
N GLU A 56 2.07 4.38 2.40
CA GLU A 56 1.54 5.54 1.65
C GLU A 56 0.64 5.08 0.49
N SER A 57 0.97 3.98 -0.17
CA SER A 57 0.12 3.39 -1.21
C SER A 57 -1.25 3.01 -0.63
N ARG A 58 -1.26 2.32 0.51
CA ARG A 58 -2.50 1.94 1.19
C ARG A 58 -3.31 3.17 1.61
N PHE A 59 -2.64 4.19 2.11
CA PHE A 59 -3.25 5.45 2.47
C PHE A 59 -3.90 6.13 1.26
N ALA A 60 -3.17 6.23 0.15
CA ALA A 60 -3.66 6.86 -1.07
C ALA A 60 -4.91 6.15 -1.60
N LEU A 61 -4.90 4.82 -1.58
CA LEU A 61 -6.03 4.03 -2.08
C LEU A 61 -7.24 4.11 -1.16
N ALA A 62 -7.06 3.83 0.13
CA ALA A 62 -8.17 3.63 1.05
C ALA A 62 -8.72 4.93 1.62
N LEU A 63 -7.87 5.92 1.87
CA LEU A 63 -8.28 7.17 2.51
C LEU A 63 -8.43 8.35 1.55
N ARG A 64 -7.73 8.31 0.40
CA ARG A 64 -7.81 9.39 -0.60
C ARG A 64 -8.52 8.96 -1.88
N GLY A 65 -8.76 7.68 -2.07
CA GLY A 65 -9.37 7.18 -3.29
C GLY A 65 -8.55 7.44 -4.54
N ASP A 66 -7.24 7.60 -4.39
CA ASP A 66 -6.31 7.95 -5.47
C ASP A 66 -5.61 6.68 -5.97
N ALA A 67 -6.29 5.93 -6.83
CA ALA A 67 -5.77 4.67 -7.37
C ALA A 67 -4.50 4.85 -8.21
N PRO A 68 -4.38 5.86 -9.10
CA PRO A 68 -3.15 6.05 -9.86
C PRO A 68 -1.93 6.30 -8.97
N ARG A 69 -2.08 7.13 -7.94
CA ARG A 69 -1.00 7.40 -6.98
C ARG A 69 -0.65 6.16 -6.16
N ALA A 70 -1.67 5.44 -5.70
CA ALA A 70 -1.47 4.19 -4.96
C ALA A 70 -0.68 3.18 -5.78
N LEU A 71 -1.00 3.05 -7.07
CA LEU A 71 -0.31 2.15 -7.98
C LEU A 71 1.15 2.56 -8.17
N LYS A 72 1.41 3.84 -8.38
CA LYS A 72 2.77 4.36 -8.54
C LYS A 72 3.63 4.04 -7.31
N LEU A 73 3.10 4.26 -6.12
CA LEU A 73 3.80 3.99 -4.86
C LEU A 73 4.01 2.49 -4.66
N ALA A 74 3.01 1.68 -4.96
CA ALA A 74 3.09 0.23 -4.83
C ALA A 74 4.14 -0.36 -5.78
N LEU A 75 4.22 0.13 -7.01
CA LEU A 75 5.24 -0.30 -7.97
C LEU A 75 6.64 0.05 -7.47
N ALA A 76 6.83 1.28 -6.99
CA ALA A 76 8.12 1.71 -6.44
C ALA A 76 8.53 0.86 -5.23
N ASN A 77 7.60 0.58 -4.34
CA ASN A 77 7.85 -0.28 -3.18
C ASN A 77 8.24 -1.70 -3.60
N TYR A 78 7.55 -2.26 -4.59
CA TYR A 78 7.78 -3.64 -5.04
C TYR A 78 9.16 -3.82 -5.69
N GLU A 79 9.75 -2.76 -6.23
CA GLU A 79 11.11 -2.81 -6.74
C GLU A 79 12.12 -3.08 -5.62
N LEU A 80 11.83 -2.61 -4.40
CA LEU A 80 12.71 -2.71 -3.25
C LEU A 80 12.39 -3.88 -2.34
N GLN A 81 11.12 -4.23 -2.21
CA GLN A 81 10.64 -5.26 -1.29
C GLN A 81 9.61 -6.14 -1.98
N ARG A 82 9.84 -7.46 -1.94
CA ARG A 82 8.98 -8.45 -2.62
C ARG A 82 8.49 -9.53 -1.67
N GLU A 83 7.90 -9.11 -0.58
CA GLU A 83 7.27 -10.01 0.37
C GLU A 83 5.76 -10.11 0.09
N PRO A 84 5.05 -11.07 0.70
CA PRO A 84 3.61 -11.23 0.45
C PRO A 84 2.79 -9.95 0.69
N ALA A 85 3.13 -9.17 1.72
CA ALA A 85 2.44 -7.92 2.00
C ALA A 85 2.64 -6.89 0.88
N ASP A 86 3.84 -6.85 0.29
CA ASP A 86 4.15 -5.93 -0.81
C ASP A 86 3.41 -6.35 -2.08
N ALA A 87 3.34 -7.64 -2.34
CA ALA A 87 2.58 -8.20 -3.46
C ALA A 87 1.10 -7.86 -3.32
N ARG A 88 0.53 -7.98 -2.13
CA ARG A 88 -0.87 -7.66 -1.87
C ARG A 88 -1.18 -6.20 -2.15
N VAL A 89 -0.33 -5.29 -1.67
CA VAL A 89 -0.52 -3.85 -1.88
C VAL A 89 -0.51 -3.52 -3.37
N LEU A 90 0.41 -4.12 -4.12
CA LEU A 90 0.48 -3.90 -5.57
C LEU A 90 -0.75 -4.45 -6.29
N LEU A 91 -1.19 -5.65 -5.94
CA LEU A 91 -2.39 -6.24 -6.55
C LEU A 91 -3.64 -5.41 -6.27
N GLU A 92 -3.81 -4.95 -5.03
CA GLU A 92 -4.95 -4.11 -4.67
C GLU A 92 -4.94 -2.79 -5.44
N ALA A 93 -3.78 -2.15 -5.56
CA ALA A 93 -3.65 -0.89 -6.30
C ALA A 93 -3.86 -1.09 -7.80
N ALA A 94 -3.31 -2.17 -8.37
CA ALA A 94 -3.49 -2.50 -9.78
C ALA A 94 -4.96 -2.79 -10.11
N LEU A 95 -5.65 -3.49 -9.22
CA LEU A 95 -7.07 -3.77 -9.39
C LEU A 95 -7.89 -2.48 -9.36
N ALA A 96 -7.63 -1.59 -8.41
CA ALA A 96 -8.34 -0.32 -8.29
C ALA A 96 -8.06 0.60 -9.47
N ALA A 97 -6.81 0.63 -9.96
CA ALA A 97 -6.43 1.41 -11.13
C ALA A 97 -6.78 0.73 -12.46
N ARG A 98 -7.31 -0.50 -12.40
CA ARG A 98 -7.70 -1.31 -13.55
C ARG A 98 -6.53 -1.53 -14.52
N SER A 99 -5.35 -1.82 -13.99
CA SER A 99 -4.13 -2.02 -14.77
C SER A 99 -3.56 -3.43 -14.57
N ARG A 100 -3.95 -4.34 -15.45
CA ARG A 100 -3.40 -5.69 -15.47
C ARG A 100 -1.91 -5.69 -15.75
N VAL A 101 -1.45 -4.83 -16.66
CA VAL A 101 -0.05 -4.73 -17.05
C VAL A 101 0.84 -4.37 -15.86
N ALA A 102 0.38 -3.47 -14.99
CA ALA A 102 1.14 -3.05 -13.81
C ALA A 102 1.37 -4.21 -12.83
N ALA A 103 0.51 -5.22 -12.82
CA ALA A 103 0.62 -6.36 -11.91
C ALA A 103 1.44 -7.53 -12.50
N ALA A 104 1.94 -7.41 -13.72
CA ALA A 104 2.60 -8.53 -14.42
C ALA A 104 3.72 -9.17 -13.60
N SER A 105 4.58 -8.36 -12.96
CA SER A 105 5.70 -8.87 -12.17
C SER A 105 5.23 -9.63 -10.93
N VAL A 106 4.16 -9.18 -10.28
CA VAL A 106 3.59 -9.88 -9.12
C VAL A 106 2.97 -11.21 -9.55
N LEU A 107 2.22 -11.20 -10.64
CA LEU A 107 1.59 -12.42 -11.16
C LEU A 107 2.65 -13.47 -11.48
N GLN A 108 3.75 -13.05 -12.12
CA GLN A 108 4.86 -13.93 -12.42
C GLN A 108 5.54 -14.44 -11.13
N TRP A 109 5.72 -13.58 -10.15
CA TRP A 109 6.34 -13.94 -8.86
C TRP A 109 5.50 -14.99 -8.11
N LEU A 110 4.17 -14.83 -8.10
CA LEU A 110 3.27 -15.78 -7.46
C LEU A 110 3.40 -17.18 -8.08
N ASP A 111 3.47 -17.24 -9.39
CA ASP A 111 3.57 -18.52 -10.11
C ASP A 111 4.96 -19.14 -9.94
N ALA A 112 6.01 -18.33 -10.08
CA ALA A 112 7.40 -18.81 -9.96
C ALA A 112 7.72 -19.35 -8.56
N ASN A 113 7.14 -18.76 -7.52
CA ASN A 113 7.38 -19.16 -6.13
C ASN A 113 6.31 -20.07 -5.56
N LYS A 114 5.32 -20.47 -6.37
CA LYS A 114 4.23 -21.38 -5.98
C LYS A 114 3.55 -20.91 -4.69
N VAL A 115 3.25 -19.63 -4.61
CA VAL A 115 2.64 -19.02 -3.42
C VAL A 115 1.23 -19.55 -3.23
N GLU A 116 0.95 -20.04 -2.03
CA GLU A 116 -0.33 -20.71 -1.71
C GLU A 116 -1.32 -19.83 -0.94
N SER A 117 -1.04 -18.56 -0.75
CA SER A 117 -1.96 -17.65 -0.05
C SER A 117 -3.29 -17.54 -0.80
N VAL A 118 -4.38 -17.93 -0.13
CA VAL A 118 -5.73 -17.84 -0.69
C VAL A 118 -6.08 -16.40 -1.02
N ALA A 119 -5.74 -15.46 -0.13
CA ALA A 119 -6.04 -14.04 -0.34
C ALA A 119 -5.29 -13.47 -1.55
N LEU A 120 -4.00 -13.79 -1.69
CA LEU A 120 -3.20 -13.31 -2.82
C LEU A 120 -3.68 -13.94 -4.13
N ARG A 121 -4.00 -15.23 -4.13
CA ARG A 121 -4.52 -15.90 -5.32
C ARG A 121 -5.86 -15.33 -5.76
N ALA A 122 -6.74 -15.01 -4.81
CA ALA A 122 -8.04 -14.40 -5.11
C ALA A 122 -7.86 -13.02 -5.76
N LEU A 123 -6.96 -12.19 -5.22
CA LEU A 123 -6.63 -10.89 -5.82
C LEU A 123 -6.04 -11.06 -7.21
N ALA A 124 -5.12 -12.01 -7.38
CA ALA A 124 -4.48 -12.28 -8.66
C ALA A 124 -5.52 -12.65 -9.73
N GLU A 125 -6.47 -13.51 -9.39
CA GLU A 125 -7.54 -13.89 -10.34
C GLU A 125 -8.39 -12.69 -10.73
N ARG A 126 -8.71 -11.81 -9.79
CA ARG A 126 -9.47 -10.58 -10.08
C ARG A 126 -8.71 -9.65 -11.02
N VAL A 127 -7.39 -9.51 -10.83
CA VAL A 127 -6.54 -8.70 -11.71
C VAL A 127 -6.44 -9.32 -13.10
N LYS A 128 -6.26 -10.65 -13.19
CA LYS A 128 -6.21 -11.35 -14.47
C LYS A 128 -7.50 -11.19 -15.27
N ALA A 129 -8.64 -11.02 -14.61
CA ALA A 129 -9.93 -10.83 -15.23
C ALA A 129 -10.15 -9.43 -15.79
N LEU A 130 -9.26 -8.48 -15.54
CA LEU A 130 -9.33 -7.14 -16.10
C LEU A 130 -9.11 -7.17 -17.61
N PRO A 131 -9.81 -6.30 -18.37
CA PRO A 131 -9.62 -6.19 -19.83
C PRO A 131 -8.21 -5.84 -20.24
#